data_9a9e5bd1c69dbb96f7ac7edaa50f1d7f
#
_entry.id   9a9e5bd1c69dbb96f7ac7edaa50f1d7f
#
_cell.length_a   1.000
_cell.length_b   1.000
_cell.length_c   1.000
_cell.angle_alpha   90.00
_cell.angle_beta   90.00
_cell.angle_gamma   90.00
#
_symmetry.space_group_name_H-M   'P 1'
#
loop_
_entity.id
_entity.type
_entity.pdbx_description
1 polymer ?
#
loop_
_entity_poly.entity_id
_entity_poly.type
_entity_poly.pdbx_seq_one_letter_code
_entity_poly.pdbx_strand_id
1 'polypeptide(L)'
;MSYSGRYIAKKPKKYRGDHQRIIYRSLWERKFMVYCDTNESVIEWGSEEVIIPYLSPWDGRVHRYFPDFYIKIKQHDGSVKKFIIEVKPKKQCSPPPTQPKRKTKQWFNEVKTWGINEAKWKYATEWCDNNGMEFKILTEDHLNIRYK
;
A
#
# COMPACT_ATOMS: atom_id res chain seq x y z
N MET A 1 14.49 -2.30 10.55
CA MET A 1 14.63 -0.85 10.83
C MET A 1 13.96 -0.06 9.72
N SER A 2 13.04 0.80 10.07
CA SER A 2 12.37 1.65 9.10
C SER A 2 13.08 3.00 9.01
N TYR A 3 13.24 3.47 7.78
CA TYR A 3 13.81 4.78 7.51
C TYR A 3 12.68 5.70 7.07
N SER A 4 12.35 6.67 7.88
CA SER A 4 11.31 7.64 7.56
C SER A 4 11.92 8.99 7.20
N GLY A 5 11.21 9.74 6.39
CA GLY A 5 11.65 11.07 6.00
C GLY A 5 10.62 11.78 5.15
N ARG A 6 10.93 13.00 4.81
CA ARG A 6 10.10 13.82 3.92
C ARG A 6 10.56 13.65 2.47
N TYR A 7 9.62 13.37 1.59
CA TYR A 7 9.89 13.31 0.17
C TYR A 7 9.59 14.66 -0.48
N ILE A 8 10.54 15.17 -1.24
CA ILE A 8 10.38 16.43 -1.97
C ILE A 8 10.09 16.11 -3.43
N ALA A 9 8.87 16.39 -3.89
CA ALA A 9 8.45 16.09 -5.24
C ALA A 9 9.19 16.96 -6.26
N LYS A 10 9.72 16.32 -7.30
CA LYS A 10 10.31 17.02 -8.44
C LYS A 10 9.24 17.59 -9.36
N LYS A 11 8.10 16.92 -9.43
CA LYS A 11 6.94 17.34 -10.23
C LYS A 11 5.70 17.48 -9.32
N PRO A 12 5.65 18.55 -8.51
CA PRO A 12 4.59 18.69 -7.51
C PRO A 12 3.19 18.77 -8.09
N LYS A 13 3.03 19.16 -9.36
CA LYS A 13 1.73 19.23 -10.03
C LYS A 13 1.08 17.85 -10.21
N LYS A 14 1.87 16.78 -10.19
CA LYS A 14 1.35 15.40 -10.28
C LYS A 14 0.81 14.91 -8.96
N TYR A 15 1.24 15.49 -7.86
CA TYR A 15 0.86 15.01 -6.53
C TYR A 15 -0.54 15.46 -6.15
N ARG A 16 -1.38 14.49 -5.79
CA ARG A 16 -2.72 14.73 -5.30
C ARG A 16 -2.67 14.85 -3.78
N GLY A 17 -2.79 16.09 -3.29
CA GLY A 17 -2.68 16.39 -1.88
C GLY A 17 -1.66 17.48 -1.64
N ASP A 18 -1.20 17.63 -0.41
CA ASP A 18 -0.19 18.62 -0.05
C ASP A 18 1.21 18.08 -0.33
N HIS A 19 1.81 18.51 -1.45
CA HIS A 19 3.14 18.03 -1.86
C HIS A 19 4.26 18.47 -0.89
N GLN A 20 3.98 19.37 0.03
CA GLN A 20 4.94 19.79 1.06
C GLN A 20 4.93 18.87 2.27
N ARG A 21 4.00 17.92 2.34
CA ARG A 21 3.82 17.01 3.48
C ARG A 21 3.85 15.53 3.08
N ILE A 22 4.67 15.19 2.10
CA ILE A 22 4.82 13.80 1.68
C ILE A 22 5.85 13.13 2.58
N ILE A 23 5.43 12.10 3.31
CA ILE A 23 6.28 11.38 4.23
C ILE A 23 6.38 9.92 3.80
N TYR A 24 7.61 9.41 3.63
CA TYR A 24 7.82 7.98 3.47
C TYR A 24 8.20 7.38 4.83
N ARG A 25 7.67 6.18 5.09
CA ARG A 25 7.92 5.46 6.33
C ARG A 25 8.89 4.30 6.16
N SER A 26 9.31 4.06 4.92
CA SER A 26 10.30 3.05 4.57
C SER A 26 10.99 3.45 3.27
N LEU A 27 12.16 2.84 3.01
CA LEU A 27 12.86 3.06 1.74
C LEU A 27 12.11 2.44 0.56
N TRP A 28 11.32 1.41 0.80
CA TRP A 28 10.47 0.81 -0.24
C TRP A 28 9.41 1.80 -0.70
N GLU A 29 8.76 2.47 0.24
CA GLU A 29 7.79 3.52 -0.07
C GLU A 29 8.46 4.67 -0.82
N ARG A 30 9.64 5.10 -0.37
CA ARG A 30 10.38 6.16 -1.05
C ARG A 30 10.72 5.77 -2.50
N LYS A 31 11.12 4.52 -2.71
CA LYS A 31 11.41 4.02 -4.07
C LYS A 31 10.19 4.12 -4.97
N PHE A 32 9.01 3.76 -4.46
CA PHE A 32 7.77 3.88 -5.21
C PHE A 32 7.40 5.35 -5.47
N MET A 33 7.64 6.24 -4.51
CA MET A 33 7.42 7.69 -4.69
C MET A 33 8.29 8.25 -5.81
N VAL A 34 9.56 7.86 -5.88
CA VAL A 34 10.45 8.27 -6.96
C VAL A 34 9.90 7.79 -8.31
N TYR A 35 9.44 6.54 -8.38
CA TYR A 35 8.82 6.01 -9.59
C TYR A 35 7.61 6.84 -10.01
N CYS A 36 6.69 7.13 -9.11
CA CYS A 36 5.50 7.91 -9.39
C CYS A 36 5.84 9.32 -9.87
N ASP A 37 6.81 9.94 -9.23
CA ASP A 37 7.20 11.32 -9.49
C ASP A 37 7.92 11.47 -10.84
N THR A 38 8.75 10.50 -11.21
CA THR A 38 9.62 10.60 -12.39
C THR A 38 9.11 9.89 -13.63
N ASN A 39 8.19 8.92 -13.50
CA ASN A 39 7.67 8.19 -14.66
C ASN A 39 6.60 9.00 -15.37
N GLU A 40 6.80 9.25 -16.67
CA GLU A 40 5.90 10.08 -17.48
C GLU A 40 4.52 9.46 -17.68
N SER A 41 4.39 8.14 -17.58
CA SER A 41 3.10 7.45 -17.68
C SER A 41 2.23 7.69 -16.45
N VAL A 42 2.83 8.02 -15.31
CA VAL A 42 2.09 8.37 -14.09
C VAL A 42 1.59 9.79 -14.19
N ILE A 43 0.26 9.92 -14.26
CA ILE A 43 -0.41 11.21 -14.43
C ILE A 43 -0.58 11.91 -13.08
N GLU A 44 -0.93 11.13 -12.06
CA GLU A 44 -1.27 11.63 -10.73
C GLU A 44 -0.94 10.55 -9.70
N TRP A 45 -0.54 10.96 -8.50
CA TRP A 45 -0.29 10.04 -7.39
C TRP A 45 -0.48 10.72 -6.06
N GLY A 46 -0.71 9.94 -5.01
CA GLY A 46 -0.83 10.44 -3.65
C GLY A 46 -0.37 9.40 -2.65
N SER A 47 0.12 9.86 -1.51
CA SER A 47 0.57 9.02 -0.40
C SER A 47 -0.37 9.20 0.78
N GLU A 48 -1.01 8.11 1.21
CA GLU A 48 -1.93 8.11 2.36
C GLU A 48 -3.09 9.12 2.24
N GLU A 49 -3.49 9.46 1.03
CA GLU A 49 -4.55 10.45 0.77
C GLU A 49 -5.95 9.84 0.69
N VAL A 50 -6.05 8.52 0.62
CA VAL A 50 -7.31 7.79 0.53
C VAL A 50 -7.59 7.10 1.86
N ILE A 51 -8.85 7.16 2.30
CA ILE A 51 -9.28 6.52 3.55
C ILE A 51 -10.36 5.51 3.21
N ILE A 52 -10.15 4.25 3.59
CA ILE A 52 -11.10 3.17 3.37
C ILE A 52 -11.57 2.64 4.72
N PRO A 53 -12.85 2.78 5.06
CA PRO A 53 -13.37 2.18 6.30
C PRO A 53 -13.42 0.66 6.16
N TYR A 54 -13.05 -0.05 7.21
CA TYR A 54 -13.16 -1.51 7.25
C TYR A 54 -13.58 -1.97 8.63
N LEU A 55 -14.30 -3.09 8.68
CA LEU A 55 -14.69 -3.73 9.93
C LEU A 55 -13.55 -4.66 10.36
N SER A 56 -12.95 -4.38 11.52
CA SER A 56 -11.88 -5.22 12.04
C SER A 56 -12.46 -6.52 12.62
N PRO A 57 -11.96 -7.69 12.22
CA PRO A 57 -12.40 -8.95 12.81
C PRO A 57 -11.90 -9.14 14.24
N TRP A 58 -10.95 -8.30 14.66
CA TRP A 58 -10.33 -8.44 15.98
C TRP A 58 -11.19 -7.84 17.09
N ASP A 59 -11.73 -6.63 16.89
CA ASP A 59 -12.54 -5.93 17.92
C ASP A 59 -13.98 -5.70 17.48
N GLY A 60 -14.36 -6.08 16.26
CA GLY A 60 -15.70 -5.89 15.74
C GLY A 60 -16.08 -4.44 15.48
N ARG A 61 -15.10 -3.55 15.40
CA ARG A 61 -15.32 -2.12 15.18
C ARG A 61 -14.88 -1.68 13.80
N VAL A 62 -15.46 -0.58 13.33
CA VAL A 62 -15.03 0.04 12.07
C VAL A 62 -13.80 0.90 12.33
N HIS A 63 -12.76 0.65 11.55
CA HIS A 63 -11.51 1.39 11.59
C HIS A 63 -11.25 2.05 10.24
N ARG A 64 -10.30 2.99 10.21
CA ARG A 64 -9.88 3.65 8.97
C ARG A 64 -8.60 2.99 8.47
N TYR A 65 -8.62 2.56 7.21
CA TYR A 65 -7.44 2.05 6.54
C TYR A 65 -6.92 3.12 5.59
N PHE A 66 -5.64 3.44 5.72
CA PHE A 66 -4.93 4.38 4.86
C PHE A 66 -3.99 3.56 3.96
N PRO A 67 -4.42 3.20 2.75
CA PRO A 67 -3.52 2.54 1.80
C PRO A 67 -2.30 3.41 1.53
N ASP A 68 -1.17 2.79 1.21
CA ASP A 68 0.07 3.51 1.03
C ASP A 68 0.00 4.54 -0.10
N PHE A 69 -0.58 4.17 -1.25
CA PHE A 69 -0.58 5.05 -2.42
C PHE A 69 -1.87 4.97 -3.23
N TYR A 70 -2.17 6.09 -3.88
CA TYR A 70 -3.08 6.19 -5.00
C TYR A 70 -2.24 6.54 -6.23
N ILE A 71 -2.53 5.92 -7.39
CA ILE A 71 -1.84 6.22 -8.64
C ILE A 71 -2.82 6.21 -9.81
N LYS A 72 -2.65 7.18 -10.70
CA LYS A 72 -3.37 7.26 -11.98
C LYS A 72 -2.33 7.17 -13.09
N ILE A 73 -2.43 6.14 -13.91
CA ILE A 73 -1.38 5.82 -14.88
C ILE A 73 -1.97 5.60 -16.28
N LYS A 74 -1.25 6.10 -17.28
CA LYS A 74 -1.59 5.92 -18.69
C LYS A 74 -1.05 4.58 -19.17
N GLN A 75 -1.92 3.79 -19.82
CA GLN A 75 -1.56 2.50 -20.36
C GLN A 75 -1.00 2.63 -21.79
N HIS A 76 -0.44 1.54 -22.32
CA HIS A 76 0.10 1.51 -23.68
C HIS A 76 -0.92 1.83 -24.76
N ASP A 77 -2.20 1.44 -24.54
CA ASP A 77 -3.28 1.71 -25.49
C ASP A 77 -3.85 3.12 -25.39
N GLY A 78 -3.27 3.96 -24.52
CA GLY A 78 -3.72 5.33 -24.28
C GLY A 78 -4.81 5.46 -23.23
N SER A 79 -5.38 4.34 -22.76
CA SER A 79 -6.37 4.39 -21.67
C SER A 79 -5.70 4.75 -20.36
N VAL A 80 -6.51 5.19 -19.39
CA VAL A 80 -6.04 5.59 -18.07
C VAL A 80 -6.64 4.64 -17.04
N LYS A 81 -5.80 4.11 -16.15
CA LYS A 81 -6.23 3.28 -15.02
C LYS A 81 -5.83 3.91 -13.70
N LYS A 82 -6.65 3.68 -12.69
CA LYS A 82 -6.41 4.14 -11.32
C LYS A 82 -6.22 2.93 -10.42
N PHE A 83 -5.24 3.02 -9.54
CA PHE A 83 -4.91 1.94 -8.60
C PHE A 83 -4.77 2.49 -7.19
N ILE A 84 -5.18 1.67 -6.24
CA ILE A 84 -4.81 1.82 -4.84
C ILE A 84 -3.72 0.79 -4.57
N ILE A 85 -2.60 1.24 -4.03
CA ILE A 85 -1.39 0.44 -3.87
C ILE A 85 -1.04 0.29 -2.40
N GLU A 86 -0.79 -0.94 -2.00
CA GLU A 86 -0.20 -1.28 -0.71
C GLU A 86 1.18 -1.88 -0.96
N VAL A 87 2.20 -1.37 -0.28
CA VAL A 87 3.55 -1.91 -0.35
C VAL A 87 3.75 -2.84 0.85
N LYS A 88 4.05 -4.11 0.57
CA LYS A 88 4.13 -5.12 1.62
C LYS A 88 5.21 -6.15 1.29
N PRO A 89 6.03 -6.55 2.26
CA PRO A 89 6.95 -7.67 2.03
C PRO A 89 6.19 -8.93 1.62
N LYS A 90 6.72 -9.66 0.65
CA LYS A 90 6.12 -10.90 0.16
C LYS A 90 5.82 -11.89 1.28
N LYS A 91 6.70 -11.95 2.27
CA LYS A 91 6.54 -12.77 3.47
C LYS A 91 5.22 -12.49 4.20
N GLN A 92 4.73 -11.25 4.16
CA GLN A 92 3.50 -10.84 4.83
C GLN A 92 2.26 -10.95 3.94
N CYS A 93 2.41 -11.45 2.72
CA CYS A 93 1.30 -11.62 1.78
C CYS A 93 0.67 -13.02 1.84
N SER A 94 1.09 -13.85 2.78
CA SER A 94 0.53 -15.18 3.01
C SER A 94 0.29 -15.38 4.51
N PRO A 95 -0.67 -16.27 4.87
CA PRO A 95 -1.01 -16.46 6.27
C PRO A 95 0.13 -17.13 7.03
N PRO A 96 0.22 -16.89 8.35
CA PRO A 96 1.14 -17.64 9.20
C PRO A 96 0.72 -19.12 9.26
N PRO A 97 1.60 -20.04 9.69
CA PRO A 97 1.25 -21.45 9.78
C PRO A 97 0.07 -21.68 10.74
N THR A 98 -0.87 -22.55 10.34
CA THR A 98 -2.04 -22.87 11.16
C THR A 98 -1.71 -23.76 12.34
N GLN A 99 -0.66 -24.59 12.20
CA GLN A 99 -0.20 -25.49 13.26
C GLN A 99 1.31 -25.36 13.43
N PRO A 100 1.78 -24.30 14.10
CA PRO A 100 3.21 -24.14 14.34
C PRO A 100 3.70 -25.16 15.38
N LYS A 101 4.99 -25.47 15.35
CA LYS A 101 5.60 -26.34 16.35
C LYS A 101 5.43 -25.77 17.76
N ARG A 102 5.44 -24.44 17.90
CA ARG A 102 5.24 -23.72 19.13
C ARG A 102 4.27 -22.54 18.89
N LYS A 103 3.28 -22.42 19.74
CA LYS A 103 2.36 -21.28 19.75
C LYS A 103 2.96 -20.18 20.61
N THR A 104 3.87 -19.39 20.01
CA THR A 104 4.53 -18.29 20.69
C THR A 104 3.67 -17.04 20.67
N LYS A 105 4.01 -16.04 21.50
CA LYS A 105 3.37 -14.72 21.48
C LYS A 105 3.53 -14.07 20.11
N GLN A 106 4.69 -14.24 19.46
CA GLN A 106 4.94 -13.74 18.11
C GLN A 106 3.98 -14.37 17.12
N TRP A 107 3.75 -15.67 17.18
CA TRP A 107 2.81 -16.34 16.29
C TRP A 107 1.39 -15.81 16.46
N PHE A 108 0.91 -15.62 17.69
CA PHE A 108 -0.40 -15.04 17.95
C PHE A 108 -0.52 -13.62 17.36
N ASN A 109 0.54 -12.82 17.50
CA ASN A 109 0.57 -11.47 16.92
C ASN A 109 0.53 -11.50 15.38
N GLU A 110 1.21 -12.47 14.77
CA GLU A 110 1.19 -12.66 13.31
C GLU A 110 -0.20 -13.07 12.82
N VAL A 111 -0.87 -13.96 13.56
CA VAL A 111 -2.25 -14.37 13.23
C VAL A 111 -3.20 -13.17 13.30
N LYS A 112 -3.08 -12.36 14.35
CA LYS A 112 -3.88 -11.14 14.52
C LYS A 112 -3.63 -10.16 13.37
N THR A 113 -2.38 -9.87 13.08
CA THR A 113 -1.98 -8.95 12.02
C THR A 113 -2.48 -9.44 10.66
N TRP A 114 -2.34 -10.73 10.39
CA TRP A 114 -2.84 -11.33 9.15
C TRP A 114 -4.35 -11.13 9.00
N GLY A 115 -5.12 -11.43 10.04
CA GLY A 115 -6.58 -11.26 10.01
C GLY A 115 -7.00 -9.82 9.75
N ILE A 116 -6.31 -8.87 10.36
CA ILE A 116 -6.58 -7.44 10.16
C ILE A 116 -6.22 -7.03 8.72
N ASN A 117 -5.06 -7.45 8.23
CA ASN A 117 -4.63 -7.13 6.86
C ASN A 117 -5.57 -7.74 5.82
N GLU A 118 -5.96 -8.98 6.00
CA GLU A 118 -6.90 -9.65 5.11
C GLU A 118 -8.23 -8.88 5.03
N ALA A 119 -8.74 -8.42 6.16
CA ALA A 119 -9.95 -7.59 6.21
C ALA A 119 -9.73 -6.26 5.50
N LYS A 120 -8.63 -5.57 5.76
CA LYS A 120 -8.28 -4.31 5.08
C LYS A 120 -8.27 -4.47 3.56
N TRP A 121 -7.63 -5.53 3.08
CA TRP A 121 -7.47 -5.76 1.64
C TRP A 121 -8.78 -6.15 0.97
N LYS A 122 -9.62 -6.91 1.67
CA LYS A 122 -10.97 -7.24 1.18
C LYS A 122 -11.81 -5.97 1.01
N TYR A 123 -11.86 -5.11 2.03
CA TYR A 123 -12.61 -3.86 1.95
C TYR A 123 -12.00 -2.90 0.92
N ALA A 124 -10.68 -2.89 0.78
CA ALA A 124 -10.01 -2.09 -0.24
C ALA A 124 -10.39 -2.54 -1.66
N THR A 125 -10.45 -3.85 -1.89
CA THR A 125 -10.86 -4.40 -3.19
C THR A 125 -12.29 -3.98 -3.54
N GLU A 126 -13.22 -4.12 -2.59
CA GLU A 126 -14.62 -3.70 -2.78
C GLU A 126 -14.73 -2.19 -3.02
N TRP A 127 -14.00 -1.41 -2.22
CA TRP A 127 -13.99 0.05 -2.37
C TRP A 127 -13.48 0.46 -3.75
N CYS A 128 -12.41 -0.18 -4.22
CA CYS A 128 -11.86 0.07 -5.55
C CYS A 128 -12.86 -0.28 -6.64
N ASP A 129 -13.51 -1.43 -6.55
CA ASP A 129 -14.54 -1.85 -7.51
C ASP A 129 -15.66 -0.81 -7.61
N ASN A 130 -16.09 -0.25 -6.48
CA ASN A 130 -17.13 0.76 -6.43
C ASN A 130 -16.69 2.14 -6.95
N ASN A 131 -15.38 2.38 -7.06
CA ASN A 131 -14.82 3.66 -7.46
C ASN A 131 -14.05 3.62 -8.79
N GLY A 132 -14.19 2.54 -9.55
CA GLY A 132 -13.53 2.39 -10.84
C GLY A 132 -12.01 2.28 -10.75
N MET A 133 -11.51 1.66 -9.70
CA MET A 133 -10.09 1.47 -9.44
C MET A 133 -9.77 -0.01 -9.25
N GLU A 134 -8.48 -0.35 -9.23
CA GLU A 134 -7.99 -1.68 -8.88
C GLU A 134 -7.11 -1.58 -7.65
N PHE A 135 -7.24 -2.55 -6.75
CA PHE A 135 -6.35 -2.66 -5.59
C PHE A 135 -5.21 -3.61 -5.91
N LYS A 136 -3.97 -3.19 -5.64
CA LYS A 136 -2.78 -4.02 -5.85
C LYS A 136 -1.83 -3.96 -4.67
N ILE A 137 -1.24 -5.11 -4.35
CA ILE A 137 -0.17 -5.22 -3.36
C ILE A 137 1.14 -5.36 -4.13
N LEU A 138 2.09 -4.46 -3.85
CA LEU A 138 3.42 -4.51 -4.43
C LEU A 138 4.41 -5.04 -3.39
N THR A 139 5.22 -5.98 -3.82
CA THR A 139 6.24 -6.60 -2.97
C THR A 139 7.64 -6.16 -3.43
N GLU A 140 8.68 -6.65 -2.74
CA GLU A 140 10.06 -6.44 -3.14
C GLU A 140 10.34 -6.86 -4.58
N ASP A 141 9.64 -7.89 -5.08
CA ASP A 141 9.81 -8.36 -6.47
C ASP A 141 9.38 -7.29 -7.47
N HIS A 142 8.26 -6.62 -7.20
CA HIS A 142 7.75 -5.55 -8.06
C HIS A 142 8.64 -4.30 -8.00
N LEU A 143 9.23 -4.03 -6.85
CA LEU A 143 10.04 -2.84 -6.61
C LEU A 143 11.51 -3.04 -6.98
N ASN A 144 11.89 -4.23 -7.43
CA ASN A 144 13.27 -4.59 -7.75
C ASN A 144 14.21 -4.44 -6.54
N ILE A 145 13.72 -4.76 -5.36
CA ILE A 145 14.54 -4.73 -4.16
C ILE A 145 15.22 -6.08 -4.02
N ARG A 146 16.54 -6.06 -3.92
CA ARG A 146 17.34 -7.29 -3.77
C ARG A 146 17.92 -7.33 -2.37
N TYR A 147 17.72 -8.46 -1.72
CA TYR A 147 18.40 -8.76 -0.47
C TYR A 147 19.73 -9.45 -0.76
N LYS A 148 20.72 -9.05 -0.04
CA LYS A 148 22.02 -9.73 -0.08
C LYS A 148 22.07 -10.79 1.01
#